data_dff7b2a1e76dea7fe72785357f657818
#
_entry.id   dff7b2a1e76dea7fe72785357f657818
#
_cell.length_a   1.000
_cell.length_b   1.000
_cell.length_c   1.000
_cell.angle_alpha   90.00
_cell.angle_beta   90.00
_cell.angle_gamma   90.00
#
_symmetry.space_group_name_H-M   'P 1'
#
loop_
_entity.id
_entity.type
_entity.pdbx_description
1 polymer ?
#
loop_
_entity_poly.entity_id
_entity_poly.type
_entity_poly.pdbx_seq_one_letter_code
_entity_poly.pdbx_strand_id
1 'polypeptide(L)'
;MASPSISFSEYVRLTRENRNFRRLWLAQIVSEIGDWFYTIAIFSLLLELTGKAESVAIGLVLWVLPQTFIGPLAGAVNDRVSRRKVMIIADLSRVVIVGCMLFVRSASMAWLIYPLIFLETIMAGFFEPARNAVIPNITPEKDVIVANTLASTTWSFNLAIGSLIGGIVAATLGREAVFGINALSFLVSAMFIRRMQFDEPHITHQRLSIRELFDYSPMIEGFRYIAHDLRILAMVSLRGGTGILGASWVLFPVFGQRVLPMPQLGRRDYALVGMSVLLTARGIGSLIGPLIASQWAGIEQQRLRHGVLVGFVIGGVGYVLLGLSPSIWVAAAVVLLAHAGNSIVWVFSTTLLQLNTEDRFRGRIFAADFGIAMAVIALSAWISGTAIDGGISPRLVASLVGSSMIIPTALWAFAQRLWKQDASPASSGAG
;
A
#
# COMPACT_ATOMS: atom_id res chain seq x y z
N MET A 1 -25.43 -10.16 18.86
CA MET A 1 -26.14 -9.17 18.05
C MET A 1 -25.34 -8.95 16.78
N ALA A 2 -25.91 -9.21 15.61
CA ALA A 2 -25.25 -8.93 14.34
C ALA A 2 -25.00 -7.43 14.25
N SER A 3 -23.77 -7.01 14.00
CA SER A 3 -23.44 -5.62 13.74
C SER A 3 -24.33 -5.14 12.56
N PRO A 4 -25.03 -4.00 12.67
CA PRO A 4 -25.85 -3.51 11.59
C PRO A 4 -24.93 -3.33 10.36
N SER A 5 -25.28 -3.95 9.25
CA SER A 5 -24.57 -3.78 7.99
C SER A 5 -24.69 -2.31 7.58
N ILE A 6 -23.53 -1.64 7.43
CA ILE A 6 -23.50 -0.24 6.98
C ILE A 6 -24.20 -0.17 5.61
N SER A 7 -25.27 0.61 5.53
CA SER A 7 -26.05 0.76 4.31
C SER A 7 -25.37 1.74 3.35
N PHE A 8 -25.52 1.53 2.04
CA PHE A 8 -25.04 2.46 1.03
C PHE A 8 -25.57 3.90 1.23
N SER A 9 -26.80 4.02 1.76
CA SER A 9 -27.39 5.32 2.10
C SER A 9 -26.61 6.10 3.16
N GLU A 10 -25.88 5.43 4.08
CA GLU A 10 -25.09 6.08 5.10
C GLU A 10 -23.83 6.74 4.52
N TYR A 11 -23.20 6.11 3.53
CA TYR A 11 -22.08 6.72 2.79
C TYR A 11 -22.54 7.97 2.02
N VAL A 12 -23.69 7.88 1.33
CA VAL A 12 -24.26 9.02 0.61
C VAL A 12 -24.67 10.13 1.56
N ARG A 13 -25.30 9.80 2.69
CA ARG A 13 -25.68 10.78 3.73
C ARG A 13 -24.44 11.52 4.26
N LEU A 14 -23.41 10.78 4.70
CA LEU A 14 -22.18 11.36 5.23
C LEU A 14 -21.54 12.35 4.25
N THR A 15 -21.41 11.97 2.98
CA THR A 15 -20.78 12.82 1.97
C THR A 15 -21.65 14.03 1.57
N ARG A 16 -22.98 13.94 1.68
CA ARG A 16 -23.88 15.05 1.36
C ARG A 16 -24.02 16.04 2.52
N GLU A 17 -24.17 15.55 3.74
CA GLU A 17 -24.47 16.38 4.91
C GLU A 17 -23.21 16.98 5.54
N ASN A 18 -22.10 16.21 5.60
CA ASN A 18 -20.86 16.66 6.21
C ASN A 18 -19.92 17.34 5.19
N ARG A 19 -19.94 18.67 5.17
CA ARG A 19 -19.14 19.47 4.24
C ARG A 19 -17.63 19.30 4.44
N ASN A 20 -17.16 19.14 5.68
CA ASN A 20 -15.74 18.98 5.98
C ASN A 20 -15.25 17.58 5.55
N PHE A 21 -16.00 16.54 5.88
CA PHE A 21 -15.67 15.17 5.42
C PHE A 21 -15.68 15.08 3.90
N ARG A 22 -16.69 15.64 3.22
CA ARG A 22 -16.73 15.68 1.76
C ARG A 22 -15.51 16.36 1.16
N ARG A 23 -15.05 17.49 1.73
CA ARG A 23 -13.85 18.19 1.25
C ARG A 23 -12.59 17.34 1.43
N LEU A 24 -12.42 16.70 2.59
CA LEU A 24 -11.31 15.81 2.88
C LEU A 24 -11.31 14.60 1.94
N TRP A 25 -12.47 13.98 1.74
CA TRP A 25 -12.63 12.84 0.86
C TRP A 25 -12.38 13.17 -0.62
N LEU A 26 -12.87 14.32 -1.11
CA LEU A 26 -12.57 14.79 -2.47
C LEU A 26 -11.08 15.12 -2.64
N ALA A 27 -10.46 15.72 -1.63
CA ALA A 27 -9.01 15.93 -1.62
C ALA A 27 -8.26 14.61 -1.76
N GLN A 28 -8.64 13.57 -1.00
CA GLN A 28 -8.07 12.23 -1.08
C GLN A 28 -8.24 11.61 -2.49
N ILE A 29 -9.45 11.62 -3.05
CA ILE A 29 -9.70 11.06 -4.38
C ILE A 29 -8.78 11.69 -5.42
N VAL A 30 -8.73 13.01 -5.44
CA VAL A 30 -7.99 13.74 -6.47
C VAL A 30 -6.49 13.53 -6.32
N SER A 31 -5.94 13.63 -5.09
CA SER A 31 -4.50 13.45 -4.87
C SER A 31 -4.06 12.00 -5.10
N GLU A 32 -4.79 11.00 -4.59
CA GLU A 32 -4.43 9.59 -4.77
C GLU A 32 -4.51 9.13 -6.24
N ILE A 33 -5.48 9.61 -7.02
CA ILE A 33 -5.51 9.33 -8.47
C ILE A 33 -4.24 9.90 -9.13
N GLY A 34 -3.85 11.12 -8.78
CA GLY A 34 -2.61 11.74 -9.25
C GLY A 34 -1.38 10.93 -8.86
N ASP A 35 -1.33 10.40 -7.62
CA ASP A 35 -0.23 9.56 -7.14
C ASP A 35 -0.09 8.26 -7.92
N TRP A 36 -1.20 7.64 -8.34
CA TRP A 36 -1.13 6.45 -9.20
C TRP A 36 -0.64 6.78 -10.61
N PHE A 37 -1.01 7.94 -11.15
CA PHE A 37 -0.45 8.43 -12.41
C PHE A 37 1.06 8.62 -12.30
N TYR A 38 1.50 9.34 -11.26
CA TYR A 38 2.89 9.59 -10.96
C TYR A 38 3.70 8.30 -10.77
N THR A 39 3.18 7.33 -10.03
CA THR A 39 3.83 6.03 -9.77
C THR A 39 4.16 5.30 -11.07
N ILE A 40 3.22 5.27 -12.03
CA ILE A 40 3.44 4.65 -13.33
C ILE A 40 4.51 5.40 -14.11
N ALA A 41 4.40 6.72 -14.15
CA ALA A 41 5.33 7.56 -14.92
C ALA A 41 6.76 7.45 -14.37
N ILE A 42 6.95 7.46 -13.06
CA ILE A 42 8.28 7.52 -12.45
C ILE A 42 9.03 6.19 -12.56
N PHE A 43 8.37 5.05 -12.31
CA PHE A 43 9.03 3.75 -12.43
C PHE A 43 9.34 3.39 -13.88
N SER A 44 8.49 3.79 -14.82
CA SER A 44 8.78 3.66 -16.24
C SER A 44 9.93 4.58 -16.66
N LEU A 45 9.99 5.83 -16.17
CA LEU A 45 11.07 6.79 -16.43
C LEU A 45 12.41 6.27 -15.91
N LEU A 46 12.47 5.75 -14.69
CA LEU A 46 13.67 5.16 -14.12
C LEU A 46 14.20 4.03 -15.00
N LEU A 47 13.33 3.10 -15.41
CA LEU A 47 13.72 1.97 -16.26
C LEU A 47 14.19 2.42 -17.65
N GLU A 48 13.54 3.43 -18.23
CA GLU A 48 13.89 3.98 -19.55
C GLU A 48 15.23 4.72 -19.52
N LEU A 49 15.44 5.64 -18.56
CA LEU A 49 16.63 6.48 -18.51
C LEU A 49 17.89 5.70 -18.09
N THR A 50 17.74 4.71 -17.20
CA THR A 50 18.89 3.98 -16.66
C THR A 50 19.14 2.65 -17.38
N GLY A 51 18.11 2.08 -18.01
CA GLY A 51 18.15 0.73 -18.55
C GLY A 51 18.25 -0.36 -17.50
N LYS A 52 18.13 -0.05 -16.19
CA LYS A 52 18.33 -0.98 -15.06
C LYS A 52 17.06 -1.21 -14.27
N ALA A 53 16.75 -2.47 -14.03
CA ALA A 53 15.63 -2.87 -13.17
C ALA A 53 15.91 -2.54 -11.68
N GLU A 54 17.18 -2.59 -11.27
CA GLU A 54 17.63 -2.16 -9.94
C GLU A 54 17.25 -0.70 -9.64
N SER A 55 17.29 0.18 -10.65
CA SER A 55 16.91 1.58 -10.49
C SER A 55 15.46 1.76 -10.06
N VAL A 56 14.56 0.95 -10.59
CA VAL A 56 13.15 0.88 -10.15
C VAL A 56 13.06 0.39 -8.72
N ALA A 57 13.84 -0.63 -8.37
CA ALA A 57 13.89 -1.17 -7.02
C ALA A 57 14.37 -0.13 -6.00
N ILE A 58 15.43 0.63 -6.30
CA ILE A 58 15.92 1.73 -5.45
C ILE A 58 14.84 2.81 -5.30
N GLY A 59 14.16 3.18 -6.39
CA GLY A 59 13.03 4.09 -6.35
C GLY A 59 11.92 3.60 -5.40
N LEU A 60 11.58 2.31 -5.45
CA LEU A 60 10.62 1.71 -4.53
C LEU A 60 11.10 1.72 -3.07
N VAL A 61 12.37 1.41 -2.83
CA VAL A 61 12.97 1.46 -1.48
C VAL A 61 12.79 2.86 -0.89
N LEU A 62 13.08 3.90 -1.68
CA LEU A 62 12.94 5.30 -1.26
C LEU A 62 11.48 5.75 -1.13
N TRP A 63 10.56 5.09 -1.80
CA TRP A 63 9.13 5.35 -1.66
C TRP A 63 8.50 4.65 -0.44
N VAL A 64 9.02 3.49 -0.04
CA VAL A 64 8.39 2.63 0.99
C VAL A 64 9.04 2.79 2.35
N LEU A 65 10.38 2.69 2.44
CA LEU A 65 11.07 2.65 3.73
C LEU A 65 10.98 3.95 4.54
N PRO A 66 11.07 5.16 3.95
CA PRO A 66 10.98 6.39 4.74
C PRO A 66 9.66 6.52 5.49
N GLN A 67 8.56 6.02 4.95
CA GLN A 67 7.23 6.07 5.61
C GLN A 67 7.25 5.38 6.98
N THR A 68 7.99 4.27 7.11
CA THR A 68 8.14 3.54 8.38
C THR A 68 8.85 4.38 9.45
N PHE A 69 9.86 5.14 9.04
CA PHE A 69 10.68 5.92 9.98
C PHE A 69 10.10 7.32 10.27
N ILE A 70 9.31 7.87 9.36
CA ILE A 70 8.69 9.20 9.54
C ILE A 70 7.51 9.14 10.50
N GLY A 71 6.87 7.98 10.68
CA GLY A 71 5.67 7.82 11.50
C GLY A 71 5.75 8.48 12.89
N PRO A 72 6.76 8.20 13.73
CA PRO A 72 6.92 8.84 15.03
C PRO A 72 7.08 10.36 14.95
N LEU A 73 7.90 10.84 14.00
CA LEU A 73 8.13 12.25 13.75
C LEU A 73 6.82 12.96 13.32
N ALA A 74 6.11 12.37 12.37
CA ALA A 74 4.83 12.90 11.89
C ALA A 74 3.77 12.91 13.00
N GLY A 75 3.73 11.87 13.83
CA GLY A 75 2.86 11.81 15.00
C GLY A 75 3.12 12.95 15.97
N ALA A 76 4.38 13.13 16.39
CA ALA A 76 4.77 14.20 17.31
C ALA A 76 4.46 15.60 16.78
N VAL A 77 4.61 15.84 15.48
CA VAL A 77 4.23 17.10 14.82
C VAL A 77 2.71 17.26 14.78
N ASN A 78 1.97 16.23 14.38
CA ASN A 78 0.50 16.25 14.24
C ASN A 78 -0.23 16.38 15.59
N ASP A 79 0.42 16.05 16.69
CA ASP A 79 -0.14 16.22 18.04
C ASP A 79 0.02 17.66 18.59
N ARG A 80 0.86 18.48 17.97
CA ARG A 80 1.19 19.83 18.47
C ARG A 80 0.89 20.95 17.47
N VAL A 81 0.84 20.62 16.19
CA VAL A 81 0.64 21.58 15.11
C VAL A 81 -0.72 21.36 14.47
N SER A 82 -1.31 22.41 13.90
CA SER A 82 -2.55 22.31 13.14
C SER A 82 -2.41 21.25 12.02
N ARG A 83 -3.14 20.14 12.15
CA ARG A 83 -3.19 19.05 11.15
C ARG A 83 -3.60 19.56 9.77
N ARG A 84 -4.52 20.54 9.76
CA ARG A 84 -4.91 21.23 8.52
C ARG A 84 -3.74 21.95 7.87
N LYS A 85 -2.89 22.65 8.64
CA LYS A 85 -1.70 23.33 8.11
C LYS A 85 -0.66 22.32 7.62
N VAL A 86 -0.44 21.23 8.38
CA VAL A 86 0.49 20.14 7.98
C VAL A 86 0.08 19.56 6.63
N MET A 87 -1.20 19.23 6.44
CA MET A 87 -1.70 18.70 5.16
C MET A 87 -1.51 19.70 4.01
N ILE A 88 -1.82 20.97 4.20
CA ILE A 88 -1.66 22.01 3.15
C ILE A 88 -0.19 22.17 2.78
N ILE A 89 0.72 22.25 3.76
CA ILE A 89 2.16 22.39 3.52
C ILE A 89 2.69 21.15 2.79
N ALA A 90 2.28 19.95 3.20
CA ALA A 90 2.68 18.72 2.55
C ALA A 90 2.24 18.69 1.08
N ASP A 91 0.99 19.03 0.78
CA ASP A 91 0.48 19.10 -0.59
C ASP A 91 1.22 20.14 -1.43
N LEU A 92 1.40 21.36 -0.92
CA LEU A 92 2.11 22.42 -1.66
C LEU A 92 3.58 22.07 -1.89
N SER A 93 4.23 21.40 -0.94
CA SER A 93 5.59 20.89 -1.13
C SER A 93 5.63 19.83 -2.22
N ARG A 94 4.64 18.91 -2.25
CA ARG A 94 4.52 17.88 -3.30
C ARG A 94 4.27 18.50 -4.69
N VAL A 95 3.52 19.59 -4.79
CA VAL A 95 3.38 20.35 -6.06
C VAL A 95 4.76 20.74 -6.62
N VAL A 96 5.62 21.29 -5.76
CA VAL A 96 6.97 21.72 -6.18
C VAL A 96 7.84 20.50 -6.52
N ILE A 97 7.86 19.48 -5.66
CA ILE A 97 8.70 18.29 -5.83
C ILE A 97 8.34 17.56 -7.13
N VAL A 98 7.04 17.31 -7.37
CA VAL A 98 6.57 16.65 -8.60
C VAL A 98 6.78 17.56 -9.81
N GLY A 99 6.60 18.87 -9.65
CA GLY A 99 6.94 19.84 -10.69
C GLY A 99 8.41 19.78 -11.12
N CYS A 100 9.32 19.52 -10.18
CA CYS A 100 10.75 19.33 -10.49
C CYS A 100 11.02 18.08 -11.36
N MET A 101 10.15 17.07 -11.36
CA MET A 101 10.29 15.90 -12.26
C MET A 101 10.21 16.30 -13.74
N LEU A 102 9.52 17.39 -14.09
CA LEU A 102 9.44 17.89 -15.48
C LEU A 102 10.80 18.29 -16.06
N PHE A 103 11.78 18.56 -15.20
CA PHE A 103 13.15 18.90 -15.63
C PHE A 103 14.03 17.68 -15.88
N VAL A 104 13.62 16.48 -15.45
CA VAL A 104 14.39 15.24 -15.64
C VAL A 104 14.14 14.69 -17.05
N ARG A 105 15.01 15.02 -18.00
CA ARG A 105 14.83 14.70 -19.43
C ARG A 105 15.91 13.81 -20.02
N SER A 106 16.98 13.53 -19.29
CA SER A 106 18.13 12.77 -19.79
C SER A 106 18.65 11.78 -18.77
N ALA A 107 19.35 10.76 -19.23
CA ALA A 107 19.97 9.74 -18.38
C ALA A 107 20.96 10.34 -17.36
N SER A 108 21.66 11.42 -17.72
CA SER A 108 22.57 12.14 -16.81
C SER A 108 21.85 12.80 -15.61
N MET A 109 20.55 13.04 -15.74
CA MET A 109 19.70 13.63 -14.68
C MET A 109 18.91 12.60 -13.91
N ALA A 110 18.98 11.31 -14.26
CA ALA A 110 18.20 10.26 -13.61
C ALA A 110 18.43 10.18 -12.09
N TRP A 111 19.61 10.55 -11.61
CA TRP A 111 19.92 10.58 -10.17
C TRP A 111 19.03 11.56 -9.37
N LEU A 112 18.50 12.62 -10.01
CA LEU A 112 17.60 13.58 -9.37
C LEU A 112 16.25 12.95 -8.97
N ILE A 113 15.86 11.88 -9.64
CA ILE A 113 14.59 11.17 -9.35
C ILE A 113 14.60 10.64 -7.92
N TYR A 114 15.72 10.11 -7.44
CA TYR A 114 15.81 9.48 -6.12
C TYR A 114 15.56 10.46 -4.97
N PRO A 115 16.25 11.61 -4.86
CA PRO A 115 15.95 12.58 -3.82
C PRO A 115 14.55 13.18 -3.97
N LEU A 116 13.99 13.31 -5.17
CA LEU A 116 12.62 13.79 -5.36
C LEU A 116 11.58 12.77 -4.88
N ILE A 117 11.76 11.47 -5.14
CA ILE A 117 10.92 10.41 -4.55
C ILE A 117 11.02 10.45 -3.02
N PHE A 118 12.22 10.54 -2.48
CA PHE A 118 12.45 10.57 -1.04
C PHE A 118 11.74 11.75 -0.38
N LEU A 119 11.87 12.96 -0.93
CA LEU A 119 11.21 14.16 -0.42
C LEU A 119 9.69 14.07 -0.53
N GLU A 120 9.18 13.55 -1.65
CA GLU A 120 7.73 13.32 -1.84
C GLU A 120 7.20 12.36 -0.78
N THR A 121 7.90 11.25 -0.55
CA THR A 121 7.54 10.25 0.47
C THR A 121 7.56 10.83 1.89
N ILE A 122 8.50 11.70 2.21
CA ILE A 122 8.53 12.43 3.49
C ILE A 122 7.25 13.27 3.65
N MET A 123 6.88 14.03 2.63
CA MET A 123 5.67 14.87 2.68
C MET A 123 4.40 14.03 2.80
N ALA A 124 4.30 12.91 2.08
CA ALA A 124 3.22 11.94 2.24
C ALA A 124 3.16 11.36 3.66
N GLY A 125 4.32 11.06 4.25
CA GLY A 125 4.45 10.55 5.62
C GLY A 125 3.97 11.51 6.70
N PHE A 126 3.96 12.83 6.45
CA PHE A 126 3.31 13.83 7.31
C PHE A 126 1.81 13.97 7.01
N PHE A 127 1.43 13.90 5.74
CA PHE A 127 0.05 14.09 5.30
C PHE A 127 -0.88 12.99 5.82
N GLU A 128 -0.51 11.72 5.63
CA GLU A 128 -1.37 10.58 5.91
C GLU A 128 -1.81 10.47 7.39
N PRO A 129 -0.91 10.56 8.38
CA PRO A 129 -1.31 10.57 9.79
C PRO A 129 -2.17 11.79 10.15
N ALA A 130 -1.88 12.98 9.58
CA ALA A 130 -2.69 14.16 9.80
C ALA A 130 -4.12 13.98 9.29
N ARG A 131 -4.28 13.43 8.06
CA ARG A 131 -5.58 13.13 7.45
C ARG A 131 -6.38 12.16 8.32
N ASN A 132 -5.76 11.05 8.72
CA ASN A 132 -6.43 10.03 9.53
C ASN A 132 -6.86 10.58 10.91
N ALA A 133 -6.03 11.43 11.52
CA ALA A 133 -6.33 12.03 12.81
C ALA A 133 -7.38 13.16 12.75
N VAL A 134 -7.65 13.73 11.56
CA VAL A 134 -8.70 14.73 11.36
C VAL A 134 -10.09 14.10 11.24
N ILE A 135 -10.21 12.88 10.74
CA ILE A 135 -11.51 12.21 10.52
C ILE A 135 -12.41 12.25 11.77
N PRO A 136 -11.97 11.83 12.97
CA PRO A 136 -12.81 11.90 14.16
C PRO A 136 -13.11 13.32 14.64
N ASN A 137 -12.32 14.33 14.24
CA ASN A 137 -12.58 15.74 14.61
C ASN A 137 -13.67 16.37 13.74
N ILE A 138 -13.93 15.81 12.56
CA ILE A 138 -14.88 16.36 11.57
C ILE A 138 -16.12 15.51 11.39
N THR A 139 -16.15 14.30 11.95
CA THR A 139 -17.28 13.37 11.84
C THR A 139 -17.85 13.03 13.21
N PRO A 140 -19.19 12.94 13.34
CA PRO A 140 -19.80 12.42 14.56
C PRO A 140 -19.30 11.00 14.87
N GLU A 141 -19.20 10.63 16.14
CA GLU A 141 -18.68 9.33 16.60
C GLU A 141 -19.33 8.14 15.88
N LYS A 142 -20.66 8.17 15.70
CA LYS A 142 -21.43 7.15 14.97
C LYS A 142 -21.03 6.97 13.51
N ASP A 143 -20.47 8.00 12.89
CA ASP A 143 -20.12 8.02 11.46
C ASP A 143 -18.63 7.76 11.22
N VAL A 144 -17.79 7.67 12.26
CA VAL A 144 -16.33 7.44 12.12
C VAL A 144 -16.02 6.13 11.39
N ILE A 145 -16.77 5.07 11.68
CA ILE A 145 -16.60 3.77 11.00
C ILE A 145 -16.95 3.90 9.51
N VAL A 146 -18.05 4.59 9.19
CA VAL A 146 -18.48 4.85 7.81
C VAL A 146 -17.41 5.65 7.05
N ALA A 147 -16.87 6.70 7.69
CA ALA A 147 -15.82 7.55 7.13
C ALA A 147 -14.54 6.77 6.82
N ASN A 148 -14.05 5.96 7.77
CA ASN A 148 -12.84 5.15 7.60
C ASN A 148 -13.02 4.06 6.54
N THR A 149 -14.20 3.42 6.49
CA THR A 149 -14.52 2.42 5.47
C THR A 149 -14.53 3.07 4.08
N LEU A 150 -15.13 4.25 3.94
CA LEU A 150 -15.15 4.98 2.67
C LEU A 150 -13.74 5.38 2.23
N ALA A 151 -12.91 5.89 3.15
CA ALA A 151 -11.52 6.25 2.86
C ALA A 151 -10.69 5.03 2.38
N SER A 152 -10.81 3.89 3.06
CA SER A 152 -10.07 2.66 2.70
C SER A 152 -10.54 2.07 1.36
N THR A 153 -11.84 2.07 1.10
CA THR A 153 -12.41 1.61 -0.18
C THR A 153 -11.97 2.52 -1.32
N THR A 154 -11.93 3.83 -1.07
CA THR A 154 -11.47 4.84 -2.02
C THR A 154 -10.02 4.57 -2.45
N TRP A 155 -9.13 4.20 -1.55
CA TRP A 155 -7.75 3.87 -1.89
C TRP A 155 -7.65 2.71 -2.89
N SER A 156 -8.39 1.62 -2.66
CA SER A 156 -8.41 0.46 -3.58
C SER A 156 -9.02 0.80 -4.94
N PHE A 157 -10.06 1.62 -4.94
CA PHE A 157 -10.70 2.11 -6.16
C PHE A 157 -9.74 3.01 -6.95
N ASN A 158 -9.07 3.94 -6.27
CA ASN A 158 -8.11 4.85 -6.87
C ASN A 158 -6.90 4.12 -7.44
N LEU A 159 -6.43 3.03 -6.80
CA LEU A 159 -5.39 2.17 -7.37
C LEU A 159 -5.82 1.58 -8.72
N ALA A 160 -7.02 1.02 -8.81
CA ALA A 160 -7.48 0.38 -10.03
C ALA A 160 -7.75 1.41 -11.15
N ILE A 161 -8.54 2.44 -10.85
CA ILE A 161 -8.96 3.46 -11.82
C ILE A 161 -7.82 4.42 -12.14
N GLY A 162 -7.06 4.85 -11.14
CA GLY A 162 -5.91 5.74 -11.31
C GLY A 162 -4.83 5.09 -12.19
N SER A 163 -4.53 3.80 -11.96
CA SER A 163 -3.58 3.08 -12.82
C SER A 163 -4.06 2.97 -14.26
N LEU A 164 -5.34 2.69 -14.47
CA LEU A 164 -5.91 2.61 -15.82
C LEU A 164 -5.86 3.96 -16.55
N ILE A 165 -6.40 5.01 -15.92
CA ILE A 165 -6.44 6.35 -16.52
C ILE A 165 -5.03 6.91 -16.66
N GLY A 166 -4.16 6.69 -15.68
CA GLY A 166 -2.76 7.13 -15.74
C GLY A 166 -2.01 6.56 -16.93
N GLY A 167 -2.23 5.28 -17.26
CA GLY A 167 -1.68 4.66 -18.46
C GLY A 167 -2.22 5.26 -19.76
N ILE A 168 -3.52 5.54 -19.83
CA ILE A 168 -4.14 6.18 -20.99
C ILE A 168 -3.61 7.61 -21.17
N VAL A 169 -3.55 8.40 -20.09
CA VAL A 169 -3.03 9.77 -20.12
C VAL A 169 -1.57 9.78 -20.55
N ALA A 170 -0.76 8.88 -19.98
CA ALA A 170 0.65 8.77 -20.35
C ALA A 170 0.84 8.38 -21.83
N ALA A 171 0.02 7.45 -22.34
CA ALA A 171 0.10 7.01 -23.74
C ALA A 171 -0.38 8.07 -24.74
N THR A 172 -1.36 8.92 -24.36
CA THR A 172 -1.96 9.92 -25.27
C THR A 172 -1.33 11.30 -25.15
N LEU A 173 -1.06 11.76 -23.93
CA LEU A 173 -0.56 13.10 -23.64
C LEU A 173 0.92 13.12 -23.23
N GLY A 174 1.50 11.94 -23.04
CA GLY A 174 2.89 11.81 -22.63
C GLY A 174 3.09 11.93 -21.10
N ARG A 175 4.29 11.57 -20.66
CA ARG A 175 4.70 11.52 -19.25
C ARG A 175 4.71 12.89 -18.57
N GLU A 176 5.08 13.95 -19.32
CA GLU A 176 5.11 15.31 -18.78
C GLU A 176 3.71 15.76 -18.35
N ALA A 177 2.66 15.40 -19.11
CA ALA A 177 1.29 15.67 -18.75
C ALA A 177 0.90 14.95 -17.44
N VAL A 178 1.37 13.72 -17.24
CA VAL A 178 1.14 12.95 -16.00
C VAL A 178 1.71 13.67 -14.78
N PHE A 179 2.95 14.14 -14.84
CA PHE A 179 3.54 14.91 -13.74
C PHE A 179 2.81 16.24 -13.51
N GLY A 180 2.43 16.93 -14.58
CA GLY A 180 1.65 18.18 -14.48
C GLY A 180 0.27 17.95 -13.84
N ILE A 181 -0.44 16.90 -14.23
CA ILE A 181 -1.74 16.54 -13.66
C ILE A 181 -1.59 16.16 -12.18
N ASN A 182 -0.55 15.42 -11.80
CA ASN A 182 -0.31 15.08 -10.40
C ASN A 182 0.03 16.33 -9.57
N ALA A 183 0.89 17.22 -10.04
CA ALA A 183 1.15 18.48 -9.35
C ALA A 183 -0.12 19.31 -9.17
N LEU A 184 -0.98 19.37 -10.21
CA LEU A 184 -2.28 20.05 -10.12
C LEU A 184 -3.22 19.36 -9.11
N SER A 185 -3.20 18.03 -9.04
CA SER A 185 -4.04 17.27 -8.09
C SER A 185 -3.73 17.63 -6.64
N PHE A 186 -2.46 17.78 -6.27
CA PHE A 186 -2.06 18.26 -4.94
C PHE A 186 -2.49 19.71 -4.67
N LEU A 187 -2.43 20.58 -5.69
CA LEU A 187 -2.92 21.95 -5.54
C LEU A 187 -4.43 21.98 -5.28
N VAL A 188 -5.20 21.15 -6.00
CA VAL A 188 -6.65 21.00 -5.81
C VAL A 188 -6.95 20.42 -4.42
N SER A 189 -6.18 19.39 -3.99
CA SER A 189 -6.28 18.81 -2.64
C SER A 189 -6.06 19.89 -1.58
N ALA A 190 -4.97 20.65 -1.66
CA ALA A 190 -4.67 21.75 -0.74
C ALA A 190 -5.80 22.81 -0.69
N MET A 191 -6.43 23.10 -1.85
CA MET A 191 -7.57 24.03 -1.90
C MET A 191 -8.82 23.46 -1.19
N PHE A 192 -9.13 22.18 -1.35
CA PHE A 192 -10.22 21.56 -0.60
C PHE A 192 -9.95 21.58 0.90
N ILE A 193 -8.74 21.22 1.34
CA ILE A 193 -8.34 21.21 2.74
C ILE A 193 -8.34 22.62 3.33
N ARG A 194 -7.87 23.62 2.58
CA ARG A 194 -7.91 25.03 3.01
C ARG A 194 -9.33 25.54 3.31
N ARG A 195 -10.34 25.02 2.61
CA ARG A 195 -11.75 25.39 2.81
C ARG A 195 -12.41 24.67 3.98
N MET A 196 -11.75 23.70 4.62
CA MET A 196 -12.28 23.02 5.80
C MET A 196 -12.27 23.97 7.00
N GLN A 197 -13.30 23.85 7.86
CA GLN A 197 -13.43 24.62 9.09
C GLN A 197 -13.82 23.65 10.20
N PHE A 198 -12.92 23.39 11.14
CA PHE A 198 -13.11 22.50 12.26
C PHE A 198 -12.16 22.90 13.40
N ASP A 199 -12.54 22.53 14.61
CA ASP A 199 -11.74 22.79 15.80
C ASP A 199 -10.61 21.75 15.92
N GLU A 200 -9.46 22.22 16.38
CA GLU A 200 -8.26 21.40 16.60
C GLU A 200 -7.85 21.45 18.09
N PRO A 201 -8.60 20.80 18.99
CA PRO A 201 -8.40 20.93 20.44
C PRO A 201 -7.07 20.32 20.93
N HIS A 202 -6.42 19.50 20.09
CA HIS A 202 -5.14 18.84 20.39
C HIS A 202 -3.94 19.77 20.34
N ILE A 203 -4.08 20.98 19.78
CA ILE A 203 -2.96 21.93 19.65
C ILE A 203 -2.50 22.35 21.04
N THR A 204 -1.30 21.91 21.40
CA THR A 204 -0.66 22.30 22.65
C THR A 204 0.48 23.27 22.36
N HIS A 205 0.66 24.28 23.23
CA HIS A 205 1.78 25.23 23.13
C HIS A 205 3.11 24.67 23.67
N GLN A 206 3.19 23.37 23.96
CA GLN A 206 4.40 22.74 24.40
C GLN A 206 5.43 22.67 23.26
N ARG A 207 6.68 23.02 23.56
CA ARG A 207 7.77 22.96 22.58
C ARG A 207 8.06 21.51 22.22
N LEU A 208 8.22 21.25 20.91
CA LEU A 208 8.70 19.95 20.42
C LEU A 208 10.11 19.69 20.98
N SER A 209 10.27 18.57 21.68
CA SER A 209 11.58 18.09 22.10
C SER A 209 12.18 17.22 20.99
N ILE A 210 13.46 17.42 20.68
CA ILE A 210 14.19 16.59 19.71
C ILE A 210 14.11 15.10 20.10
N ARG A 211 14.11 14.78 21.38
CA ARG A 211 14.02 13.40 21.87
C ARG A 211 12.69 12.74 21.52
N GLU A 212 11.59 13.49 21.54
CA GLU A 212 10.25 12.97 21.19
C GLU A 212 10.10 12.75 19.70
N LEU A 213 10.78 13.55 18.85
CA LEU A 213 10.78 13.39 17.40
C LEU A 213 11.41 12.07 16.94
N PHE A 214 12.34 11.53 17.73
CA PHE A 214 13.06 10.29 17.43
C PHE A 214 12.78 9.19 18.47
N ASP A 215 11.59 9.21 19.07
CA ASP A 215 11.20 8.17 20.02
C ASP A 215 10.63 6.94 19.28
N TYR A 216 11.51 5.96 19.05
CA TYR A 216 11.16 4.66 18.50
C TYR A 216 10.87 3.61 19.58
N SER A 217 10.83 3.99 20.87
CA SER A 217 10.56 3.06 21.97
C SER A 217 9.23 2.29 21.81
N PRO A 218 8.11 2.87 21.32
CA PRO A 218 6.89 2.12 21.09
C PRO A 218 7.04 1.01 20.04
N MET A 219 7.84 1.26 19.00
CA MET A 219 8.11 0.26 17.97
C MET A 219 8.99 -0.88 18.52
N ILE A 220 10.01 -0.55 19.29
CA ILE A 220 10.89 -1.54 19.95
C ILE A 220 10.12 -2.39 20.93
N GLU A 221 9.22 -1.80 21.72
CA GLU A 221 8.33 -2.53 22.62
C GLU A 221 7.39 -3.46 21.84
N GLY A 222 6.87 -3.01 20.69
CA GLY A 222 6.08 -3.85 19.79
C GLY A 222 6.87 -5.08 19.32
N PHE A 223 8.10 -4.91 18.84
CA PHE A 223 8.96 -6.03 18.45
C PHE A 223 9.25 -6.98 19.61
N ARG A 224 9.52 -6.45 20.82
CA ARG A 224 9.74 -7.26 22.00
C ARG A 224 8.50 -8.08 22.37
N TYR A 225 7.33 -7.48 22.33
CA TYR A 225 6.06 -8.19 22.58
C TYR A 225 5.83 -9.31 21.56
N ILE A 226 6.03 -9.02 20.27
CA ILE A 226 5.90 -10.01 19.18
C ILE A 226 6.84 -11.21 19.42
N ALA A 227 8.08 -10.97 19.84
CA ALA A 227 9.07 -12.02 20.06
C ALA A 227 8.73 -12.98 21.24
N HIS A 228 7.88 -12.54 22.18
CA HIS A 228 7.49 -13.35 23.34
C HIS A 228 6.25 -14.21 23.12
N ASP A 229 5.47 -13.95 22.06
CA ASP A 229 4.26 -14.74 21.74
C ASP A 229 4.38 -15.37 20.34
N LEU A 230 4.56 -16.70 20.32
CA LEU A 230 4.72 -17.45 19.07
C LEU A 230 3.51 -17.34 18.12
N ARG A 231 2.30 -17.12 18.65
CA ARG A 231 1.10 -16.95 17.82
C ARG A 231 1.11 -15.58 17.15
N ILE A 232 1.46 -14.54 17.91
CA ILE A 232 1.61 -13.19 17.37
C ILE A 232 2.75 -13.14 16.38
N LEU A 233 3.90 -13.76 16.71
CA LEU A 233 5.03 -13.88 15.79
C LEU A 233 4.62 -14.58 14.48
N ALA A 234 3.86 -15.67 14.55
CA ALA A 234 3.35 -16.37 13.37
C ALA A 234 2.42 -15.47 12.54
N MET A 235 1.51 -14.71 13.18
CA MET A 235 0.61 -13.81 12.48
C MET A 235 1.35 -12.63 11.82
N VAL A 236 2.31 -12.04 12.50
CA VAL A 236 3.14 -10.95 11.94
C VAL A 236 4.03 -11.46 10.81
N SER A 237 4.54 -12.71 10.89
CA SER A 237 5.31 -13.32 9.81
C SER A 237 4.54 -13.43 8.49
N LEU A 238 3.18 -13.46 8.54
CA LEU A 238 2.35 -13.41 7.34
C LEU A 238 2.57 -12.13 6.53
N ARG A 239 2.86 -10.99 7.19
CA ARG A 239 3.20 -9.74 6.50
C ARG A 239 4.48 -9.87 5.69
N GLY A 240 5.50 -10.52 6.26
CA GLY A 240 6.70 -10.88 5.50
C GLY A 240 6.36 -11.70 4.27
N GLY A 241 5.47 -12.70 4.41
CA GLY A 241 4.98 -13.49 3.28
C GLY A 241 4.31 -12.65 2.19
N THR A 242 3.39 -11.74 2.55
CA THR A 242 2.76 -10.85 1.55
C THR A 242 3.75 -9.89 0.90
N GLY A 243 4.77 -9.47 1.63
CA GLY A 243 5.84 -8.58 1.16
C GLY A 243 6.70 -9.19 0.04
N ILE A 244 6.79 -10.53 -0.07
CA ILE A 244 7.51 -11.20 -1.15
C ILE A 244 6.98 -10.76 -2.53
N LEU A 245 5.68 -10.55 -2.66
CA LEU A 245 5.07 -10.06 -3.89
C LEU A 245 5.37 -8.57 -4.16
N GLY A 246 6.13 -7.89 -3.30
CA GLY A 246 6.73 -6.59 -3.55
C GLY A 246 7.60 -6.53 -4.81
N ALA A 247 8.15 -7.68 -5.24
CA ALA A 247 8.78 -7.85 -6.55
C ALA A 247 7.93 -7.31 -7.71
N SER A 248 6.59 -7.29 -7.57
CA SER A 248 5.66 -6.74 -8.57
C SER A 248 6.00 -5.31 -9.02
N TRP A 249 6.51 -4.49 -8.12
CA TRP A 249 6.87 -3.11 -8.42
C TRP A 249 8.01 -2.98 -9.42
N VAL A 250 8.90 -3.98 -9.50
CA VAL A 250 9.96 -4.07 -10.50
C VAL A 250 9.49 -4.88 -11.70
N LEU A 251 8.80 -6.00 -11.45
CA LEU A 251 8.36 -6.89 -12.52
C LEU A 251 7.35 -6.23 -13.47
N PHE A 252 6.40 -5.43 -12.97
CA PHE A 252 5.38 -4.86 -13.84
C PHE A 252 5.92 -3.85 -14.87
N PRO A 253 6.78 -2.86 -14.51
CA PRO A 253 7.47 -2.05 -15.50
C PRO A 253 8.29 -2.89 -16.48
N VAL A 254 9.06 -3.87 -15.99
CA VAL A 254 9.89 -4.74 -16.83
C VAL A 254 9.06 -5.60 -17.78
N PHE A 255 7.97 -6.20 -17.30
CA PHE A 255 7.06 -6.98 -18.14
C PHE A 255 6.39 -6.10 -19.20
N GLY A 256 5.88 -4.92 -18.84
CA GLY A 256 5.25 -4.00 -19.78
C GLY A 256 6.21 -3.46 -20.82
N GLN A 257 7.49 -3.26 -20.46
CA GLN A 257 8.46 -2.63 -21.34
C GLN A 257 9.30 -3.62 -22.16
N ARG A 258 9.69 -4.77 -21.56
CA ARG A 258 10.69 -5.66 -22.16
C ARG A 258 10.18 -7.05 -22.49
N VAL A 259 9.23 -7.59 -21.70
CA VAL A 259 8.81 -9.00 -21.82
C VAL A 259 7.58 -9.14 -22.69
N LEU A 260 6.57 -8.28 -22.49
CA LEU A 260 5.27 -8.31 -23.15
C LEU A 260 4.90 -6.92 -23.69
N PRO A 261 5.75 -6.29 -24.52
CA PRO A 261 5.48 -4.96 -25.06
C PRO A 261 4.22 -4.95 -25.94
N MET A 262 3.51 -3.83 -25.96
CA MET A 262 2.29 -3.62 -26.77
C MET A 262 2.56 -2.67 -27.94
N PRO A 263 3.20 -3.10 -29.03
CA PRO A 263 3.68 -2.22 -30.10
C PRO A 263 2.55 -1.56 -30.91
N GLN A 264 1.31 -2.02 -30.74
CA GLN A 264 0.13 -1.59 -31.52
C GLN A 264 -0.41 -0.20 -31.11
N LEU A 265 0.03 0.38 -29.99
CA LEU A 265 -0.54 1.58 -29.37
C LEU A 265 0.24 2.87 -29.63
N GLY A 266 1.29 2.88 -30.46
CA GLY A 266 2.04 4.09 -30.80
C GLY A 266 3.45 4.21 -30.20
N ARG A 267 4.23 5.17 -30.68
CA ARG A 267 5.70 5.15 -30.76
C ARG A 267 6.52 5.23 -29.46
N ARG A 268 6.01 5.68 -28.33
CA ARG A 268 6.87 5.91 -27.14
C ARG A 268 6.35 5.34 -25.83
N ASP A 269 5.03 5.13 -25.69
CA ASP A 269 4.43 4.96 -24.36
C ASP A 269 3.75 3.61 -24.12
N TYR A 270 3.95 2.62 -25.01
CA TYR A 270 3.40 1.27 -24.80
C TYR A 270 3.96 0.55 -23.57
N ALA A 271 5.15 0.94 -23.12
CA ALA A 271 5.71 0.45 -21.85
C ALA A 271 4.87 0.87 -20.64
N LEU A 272 4.40 2.12 -20.65
CA LEU A 272 3.52 2.67 -19.63
C LEU A 272 2.17 1.96 -19.62
N VAL A 273 1.62 1.68 -20.80
CA VAL A 273 0.33 0.97 -20.93
C VAL A 273 0.43 -0.45 -20.39
N GLY A 274 1.49 -1.19 -20.72
CA GLY A 274 1.71 -2.54 -20.20
C GLY A 274 1.77 -2.58 -18.67
N MET A 275 2.54 -1.69 -18.07
CA MET A 275 2.59 -1.54 -16.60
C MET A 275 1.21 -1.17 -16.02
N SER A 276 0.49 -0.26 -16.66
CA SER A 276 -0.84 0.19 -16.22
C SER A 276 -1.87 -0.93 -16.24
N VAL A 277 -1.86 -1.78 -17.28
CA VAL A 277 -2.73 -2.96 -17.38
C VAL A 277 -2.48 -3.90 -16.21
N LEU A 278 -1.21 -4.18 -15.88
CA LEU A 278 -0.86 -5.05 -14.76
C LEU A 278 -1.22 -4.44 -13.39
N LEU A 279 -1.00 -3.13 -13.20
CA LEU A 279 -1.39 -2.44 -11.97
C LEU A 279 -2.92 -2.34 -11.82
N THR A 280 -3.65 -2.12 -12.90
CA THR A 280 -5.13 -2.15 -12.91
C THR A 280 -5.64 -3.52 -12.50
N ALA A 281 -5.11 -4.58 -13.10
CA ALA A 281 -5.42 -5.96 -12.74
C ALA A 281 -5.14 -6.26 -11.27
N ARG A 282 -3.99 -5.80 -10.76
CA ARG A 282 -3.65 -5.85 -9.33
C ARG A 282 -4.70 -5.13 -8.47
N GLY A 283 -5.09 -3.91 -8.84
CA GLY A 283 -6.07 -3.12 -8.09
C GLY A 283 -7.44 -3.81 -8.04
N ILE A 284 -7.91 -4.31 -9.17
CA ILE A 284 -9.17 -5.07 -9.25
C ILE A 284 -9.11 -6.34 -8.40
N GLY A 285 -8.03 -7.12 -8.53
CA GLY A 285 -7.83 -8.32 -7.71
C GLY A 285 -7.82 -8.01 -6.23
N SER A 286 -7.09 -6.97 -5.83
CA SER A 286 -6.99 -6.53 -4.44
C SER A 286 -8.32 -6.08 -3.83
N LEU A 287 -9.23 -5.57 -4.64
CA LEU A 287 -10.59 -5.18 -4.23
C LEU A 287 -11.51 -6.41 -4.13
N ILE A 288 -11.55 -7.24 -5.16
CA ILE A 288 -12.50 -8.35 -5.28
C ILE A 288 -12.16 -9.50 -4.32
N GLY A 289 -10.88 -9.82 -4.16
CA GLY A 289 -10.44 -10.95 -3.34
C GLY A 289 -11.01 -10.96 -1.93
N PRO A 290 -10.74 -9.92 -1.11
CA PRO A 290 -11.29 -9.84 0.24
C PRO A 290 -12.82 -9.75 0.28
N LEU A 291 -13.45 -9.08 -0.69
CA LEU A 291 -14.92 -8.97 -0.75
C LEU A 291 -15.59 -10.34 -0.88
N ILE A 292 -15.07 -11.20 -1.74
CA ILE A 292 -15.60 -12.57 -1.91
C ILE A 292 -15.24 -13.44 -0.70
N ALA A 293 -13.98 -13.41 -0.27
CA ALA A 293 -13.49 -14.27 0.80
C ALA A 293 -14.12 -13.94 2.16
N SER A 294 -14.41 -12.67 2.45
CA SER A 294 -15.04 -12.26 3.71
C SER A 294 -16.49 -12.74 3.83
N GLN A 295 -17.23 -12.86 2.73
CA GLN A 295 -18.58 -13.44 2.74
C GLN A 295 -18.56 -14.91 3.17
N TRP A 296 -17.50 -15.64 2.76
CA TRP A 296 -17.32 -17.04 3.16
C TRP A 296 -16.78 -17.18 4.59
N ALA A 297 -15.80 -16.35 4.97
CA ALA A 297 -15.10 -16.50 6.24
C ALA A 297 -15.86 -15.92 7.43
N GLY A 298 -16.61 -14.83 7.23
CA GLY A 298 -17.20 -14.07 8.33
C GLY A 298 -16.15 -13.66 9.34
N ILE A 299 -16.44 -13.87 10.64
CA ILE A 299 -15.51 -13.61 11.77
C ILE A 299 -14.93 -14.91 12.34
N GLU A 300 -15.16 -16.06 11.69
CA GLU A 300 -14.70 -17.36 12.18
C GLU A 300 -13.19 -17.49 12.00
N GLN A 301 -12.44 -17.49 13.10
CA GLN A 301 -10.97 -17.50 13.07
C GLN A 301 -10.39 -18.69 12.31
N GLN A 302 -11.05 -19.85 12.34
CA GLN A 302 -10.59 -21.04 11.61
C GLN A 302 -10.68 -20.79 10.09
N ARG A 303 -11.77 -20.21 9.58
CA ARG A 303 -11.92 -19.87 8.16
C ARG A 303 -10.95 -18.79 7.75
N LEU A 304 -10.73 -17.76 8.59
CA LEU A 304 -9.72 -16.75 8.34
C LEU A 304 -8.32 -17.38 8.17
N ARG A 305 -7.92 -18.32 9.04
CA ARG A 305 -6.65 -19.04 8.93
C ARG A 305 -6.54 -19.88 7.67
N HIS A 306 -7.61 -20.58 7.26
CA HIS A 306 -7.63 -21.32 6.00
C HIS A 306 -7.58 -20.37 4.79
N GLY A 307 -8.30 -19.25 4.83
CA GLY A 307 -8.26 -18.23 3.79
C GLY A 307 -6.86 -17.67 3.56
N VAL A 308 -6.06 -17.50 4.62
CA VAL A 308 -4.65 -17.12 4.51
C VAL A 308 -3.84 -18.15 3.73
N LEU A 309 -4.01 -19.46 4.01
CA LEU A 309 -3.33 -20.52 3.24
C LEU A 309 -3.69 -20.47 1.76
N VAL A 310 -4.99 -20.41 1.48
CA VAL A 310 -5.49 -20.36 0.10
C VAL A 310 -4.97 -19.10 -0.61
N GLY A 311 -4.94 -17.97 0.07
CA GLY A 311 -4.42 -16.72 -0.47
C GLY A 311 -2.94 -16.79 -0.85
N PHE A 312 -2.10 -17.41 -0.03
CA PHE A 312 -0.69 -17.62 -0.36
C PHE A 312 -0.50 -18.56 -1.56
N VAL A 313 -1.26 -19.66 -1.64
CA VAL A 313 -1.21 -20.59 -2.78
C VAL A 313 -1.64 -19.87 -4.06
N ILE A 314 -2.74 -19.13 -4.04
CA ILE A 314 -3.20 -18.35 -5.21
C ILE A 314 -2.14 -17.33 -5.63
N GLY A 315 -1.54 -16.59 -4.68
CA GLY A 315 -0.48 -15.64 -4.94
C GLY A 315 0.74 -16.31 -5.58
N GLY A 316 1.22 -17.42 -5.00
CA GLY A 316 2.38 -18.17 -5.48
C GLY A 316 2.17 -18.74 -6.87
N VAL A 317 1.10 -19.50 -7.07
CA VAL A 317 0.75 -20.08 -8.40
C VAL A 317 0.59 -18.96 -9.43
N GLY A 318 -0.06 -17.84 -9.07
CA GLY A 318 -0.23 -16.72 -9.96
C GLY A 318 1.10 -16.15 -10.45
N TYR A 319 2.10 -15.96 -9.59
CA TYR A 319 3.42 -15.45 -10.03
C TYR A 319 4.24 -16.48 -10.84
N VAL A 320 4.09 -17.77 -10.57
CA VAL A 320 4.66 -18.81 -11.46
C VAL A 320 4.03 -18.71 -12.86
N LEU A 321 2.69 -18.58 -12.94
CA LEU A 321 1.98 -18.44 -14.20
C LEU A 321 2.28 -17.10 -14.90
N LEU A 322 2.55 -16.02 -14.13
CA LEU A 322 3.01 -14.74 -14.69
C LEU A 322 4.30 -14.93 -15.48
N GLY A 323 5.27 -15.70 -14.95
CA GLY A 323 6.50 -16.04 -15.64
C GLY A 323 6.28 -16.80 -16.97
N LEU A 324 5.20 -17.56 -17.05
CA LEU A 324 4.82 -18.36 -18.23
C LEU A 324 3.86 -17.65 -19.18
N SER A 325 3.38 -16.47 -18.83
CA SER A 325 2.33 -15.76 -19.59
C SER A 325 2.77 -15.42 -21.02
N PRO A 326 1.99 -15.80 -22.05
CA PRO A 326 2.35 -15.55 -23.45
C PRO A 326 1.97 -14.13 -23.91
N SER A 327 1.07 -13.44 -23.22
CA SER A 327 0.58 -12.11 -23.59
C SER A 327 0.30 -11.26 -22.35
N ILE A 328 0.24 -9.94 -22.53
CA ILE A 328 -0.07 -9.00 -21.44
C ILE A 328 -1.45 -9.22 -20.84
N TRP A 329 -2.42 -9.66 -21.63
CA TRP A 329 -3.79 -9.93 -21.17
C TRP A 329 -3.86 -11.17 -20.29
N VAL A 330 -3.14 -12.24 -20.66
CA VAL A 330 -3.00 -13.43 -19.80
C VAL A 330 -2.25 -13.07 -18.52
N ALA A 331 -1.17 -12.29 -18.63
CA ALA A 331 -0.45 -11.78 -17.47
C ALA A 331 -1.35 -10.95 -16.55
N ALA A 332 -2.20 -10.08 -17.10
CA ALA A 332 -3.16 -9.29 -16.33
C ALA A 332 -4.19 -10.16 -15.58
N ALA A 333 -4.77 -11.16 -16.26
CA ALA A 333 -5.71 -12.09 -15.62
C ALA A 333 -5.05 -12.86 -14.46
N VAL A 334 -3.84 -13.32 -14.67
CA VAL A 334 -3.06 -14.03 -13.64
C VAL A 334 -2.67 -13.11 -12.49
N VAL A 335 -2.24 -11.88 -12.76
CA VAL A 335 -1.93 -10.85 -11.75
C VAL A 335 -3.16 -10.51 -10.92
N LEU A 336 -4.34 -10.38 -11.56
CA LEU A 336 -5.61 -10.15 -10.87
C LEU A 336 -5.85 -11.25 -9.82
N LEU A 337 -5.73 -12.51 -10.22
CA LEU A 337 -5.93 -13.65 -9.32
C LEU A 337 -4.87 -13.69 -8.21
N ALA A 338 -3.58 -13.48 -8.56
CA ALA A 338 -2.49 -13.46 -7.60
C ALA A 338 -2.69 -12.40 -6.51
N HIS A 339 -3.09 -11.20 -6.90
CA HIS A 339 -3.32 -10.11 -5.97
C HIS A 339 -4.66 -10.19 -5.24
N ALA A 340 -5.65 -10.88 -5.78
CA ALA A 340 -6.84 -11.28 -5.01
C ALA A 340 -6.43 -12.17 -3.83
N GLY A 341 -5.60 -13.21 -4.07
CA GLY A 341 -5.05 -14.05 -3.01
C GLY A 341 -4.20 -13.26 -1.99
N ASN A 342 -3.29 -12.42 -2.47
CA ASN A 342 -2.44 -11.62 -1.58
C ASN A 342 -3.25 -10.66 -0.68
N SER A 343 -4.31 -10.06 -1.21
CA SER A 343 -5.17 -9.17 -0.43
C SER A 343 -6.05 -9.91 0.56
N ILE A 344 -6.46 -11.15 0.27
CA ILE A 344 -7.10 -12.03 1.26
C ILE A 344 -6.15 -12.25 2.44
N VAL A 345 -4.88 -12.60 2.16
CA VAL A 345 -3.87 -12.76 3.22
C VAL A 345 -3.74 -11.47 4.03
N TRP A 346 -3.63 -10.32 3.36
CA TRP A 346 -3.49 -9.02 4.01
C TRP A 346 -4.65 -8.72 4.96
N VAL A 347 -5.88 -8.83 4.50
CA VAL A 347 -7.08 -8.51 5.29
C VAL A 347 -7.28 -9.51 6.42
N PHE A 348 -7.14 -10.81 6.13
CA PHE A 348 -7.40 -11.85 7.12
C PHE A 348 -6.32 -11.90 8.20
N SER A 349 -5.04 -11.68 7.85
CA SER A 349 -3.97 -11.55 8.84
C SER A 349 -4.16 -10.34 9.74
N THR A 350 -4.60 -9.20 9.18
CA THR A 350 -4.96 -8.00 9.96
C THR A 350 -6.06 -8.33 10.98
N THR A 351 -7.13 -8.98 10.52
CA THR A 351 -8.26 -9.36 11.38
C THR A 351 -7.83 -10.34 12.47
N LEU A 352 -7.05 -11.37 12.12
CA LEU A 352 -6.51 -12.31 13.09
C LEU A 352 -5.64 -11.62 14.14
N LEU A 353 -4.77 -10.70 13.71
CA LEU A 353 -3.91 -9.94 14.60
C LEU A 353 -4.73 -9.05 15.54
N GLN A 354 -5.79 -8.38 15.03
CA GLN A 354 -6.70 -7.58 15.84
C GLN A 354 -7.42 -8.40 16.90
N LEU A 355 -7.90 -9.59 16.54
CA LEU A 355 -8.66 -10.47 17.45
C LEU A 355 -7.79 -11.11 18.54
N ASN A 356 -6.48 -11.24 18.30
CA ASN A 356 -5.55 -11.93 19.21
C ASN A 356 -4.58 -10.99 19.94
N THR A 357 -4.76 -9.66 19.81
CA THR A 357 -3.89 -8.66 20.43
C THR A 357 -4.66 -7.81 21.43
N GLU A 358 -4.10 -7.64 22.63
CA GLU A 358 -4.65 -6.74 23.65
C GLU A 358 -4.66 -5.28 23.15
N ASP A 359 -5.72 -4.53 23.49
CA ASP A 359 -5.91 -3.14 23.02
C ASP A 359 -4.70 -2.24 23.30
N ARG A 360 -4.10 -2.35 24.50
CA ARG A 360 -2.95 -1.53 24.93
C ARG A 360 -1.69 -1.71 24.07
N PHE A 361 -1.52 -2.87 23.40
CA PHE A 361 -0.36 -3.17 22.57
C PHE A 361 -0.65 -3.10 21.07
N ARG A 362 -1.94 -3.02 20.68
CA ARG A 362 -2.39 -3.11 19.29
C ARG A 362 -1.67 -2.13 18.37
N GLY A 363 -1.58 -0.85 18.75
CA GLY A 363 -0.89 0.16 17.94
C GLY A 363 0.59 -0.13 17.73
N ARG A 364 1.29 -0.60 18.77
CA ARG A 364 2.74 -0.94 18.72
C ARG A 364 3.01 -2.14 17.83
N ILE A 365 2.16 -3.17 17.93
CA ILE A 365 2.27 -4.39 17.12
C ILE A 365 1.98 -4.06 15.65
N PHE A 366 0.93 -3.26 15.35
CA PHE A 366 0.64 -2.85 13.98
C PHE A 366 1.73 -1.99 13.35
N ALA A 367 2.38 -1.12 14.13
CA ALA A 367 3.53 -0.36 13.65
C ALA A 367 4.71 -1.27 13.27
N ALA A 368 5.02 -2.28 14.11
CA ALA A 368 6.05 -3.27 13.82
C ALA A 368 5.68 -4.17 12.64
N ASP A 369 4.45 -4.66 12.58
CA ASP A 369 3.88 -5.46 11.49
C ASP A 369 3.99 -4.73 10.14
N PHE A 370 3.60 -3.45 10.10
CA PHE A 370 3.72 -2.62 8.91
C PHE A 370 5.19 -2.41 8.52
N GLY A 371 6.08 -2.14 9.48
CA GLY A 371 7.50 -1.98 9.23
C GLY A 371 8.14 -3.24 8.61
N ILE A 372 7.78 -4.43 9.12
CA ILE A 372 8.22 -5.72 8.54
C ILE A 372 7.72 -5.86 7.10
N ALA A 373 6.44 -5.57 6.85
CA ALA A 373 5.89 -5.64 5.50
C ALA A 373 6.66 -4.75 4.53
N MET A 374 6.91 -3.50 4.90
CA MET A 374 7.61 -2.53 4.06
C MET A 374 9.06 -2.94 3.80
N ALA A 375 9.74 -3.47 4.81
CA ALA A 375 11.11 -3.97 4.68
C ALA A 375 11.19 -5.17 3.71
N VAL A 376 10.26 -6.13 3.82
CA VAL A 376 10.24 -7.30 2.90
C VAL A 376 9.83 -6.89 1.48
N ILE A 377 8.88 -5.96 1.31
CA ILE A 377 8.53 -5.40 -0.01
C ILE A 377 9.76 -4.77 -0.65
N ALA A 378 10.48 -3.92 0.06
CA ALA A 378 11.69 -3.26 -0.42
C ALA A 378 12.80 -4.26 -0.78
N LEU A 379 13.05 -5.25 0.09
CA LEU A 379 14.05 -6.30 -0.11
C LEU A 379 13.69 -7.18 -1.31
N SER A 380 12.44 -7.60 -1.42
CA SER A 380 11.98 -8.43 -2.54
C SER A 380 12.11 -7.72 -3.89
N ALA A 381 11.78 -6.43 -3.93
CA ALA A 381 11.95 -5.61 -5.12
C ALA A 381 13.44 -5.44 -5.48
N TRP A 382 14.28 -5.16 -4.48
CA TRP A 382 15.72 -4.99 -4.70
C TRP A 382 16.38 -6.28 -5.19
N ILE A 383 16.11 -7.43 -4.57
CA ILE A 383 16.61 -8.74 -5.01
C ILE A 383 16.14 -9.02 -6.45
N SER A 384 14.87 -8.73 -6.76
CA SER A 384 14.33 -8.97 -8.11
C SER A 384 15.00 -8.07 -9.16
N GLY A 385 15.22 -6.79 -8.84
CA GLY A 385 15.89 -5.83 -9.72
C GLY A 385 17.34 -6.24 -10.02
N THR A 386 18.11 -6.52 -8.97
CA THR A 386 19.53 -6.94 -9.09
C THR A 386 19.66 -8.28 -9.81
N ALA A 387 18.74 -9.23 -9.58
CA ALA A 387 18.72 -10.51 -10.27
C ALA A 387 18.49 -10.35 -11.78
N ILE A 388 17.54 -9.46 -12.18
CA ILE A 388 17.26 -9.18 -13.58
C ILE A 388 18.50 -8.51 -14.26
N ASP A 389 19.09 -7.53 -13.60
CA ASP A 389 20.27 -6.83 -14.13
C ASP A 389 21.52 -7.73 -14.13
N GLY A 390 21.57 -8.74 -13.25
CA GLY A 390 22.55 -9.82 -13.24
C GLY A 390 22.38 -10.89 -14.34
N GLY A 391 21.38 -10.71 -15.24
CA GLY A 391 21.17 -11.58 -16.41
C GLY A 391 20.11 -12.69 -16.19
N ILE A 392 19.44 -12.76 -15.04
CA ILE A 392 18.32 -13.69 -14.83
C ILE A 392 17.12 -13.18 -15.60
N SER A 393 16.49 -14.02 -16.42
CA SER A 393 15.31 -13.58 -17.18
C SER A 393 14.17 -13.11 -16.27
N PRO A 394 13.47 -12.02 -16.59
CA PRO A 394 12.36 -11.53 -15.78
C PRO A 394 11.25 -12.57 -15.57
N ARG A 395 11.05 -13.46 -16.56
CA ARG A 395 10.10 -14.58 -16.46
C ARG A 395 10.50 -15.58 -15.37
N LEU A 396 11.80 -15.93 -15.32
CA LEU A 396 12.31 -16.81 -14.28
C LEU A 396 12.24 -16.15 -12.90
N VAL A 397 12.56 -14.84 -12.80
CA VAL A 397 12.43 -14.12 -11.53
C VAL A 397 10.97 -14.12 -11.04
N ALA A 398 9.98 -13.89 -11.92
CA ALA A 398 8.57 -13.98 -11.55
C ALA A 398 8.20 -15.39 -11.03
N SER A 399 8.66 -16.43 -11.72
CA SER A 399 8.41 -17.82 -11.29
C SER A 399 9.10 -18.17 -9.96
N LEU A 400 10.31 -17.66 -9.72
CA LEU A 400 11.03 -17.85 -8.46
C LEU A 400 10.33 -17.13 -7.30
N VAL A 401 9.85 -15.90 -7.52
CA VAL A 401 9.03 -15.16 -6.56
C VAL A 401 7.75 -15.94 -6.22
N GLY A 402 7.06 -16.47 -7.24
CA GLY A 402 5.87 -17.31 -7.03
C GLY A 402 6.19 -18.59 -6.24
N SER A 403 7.27 -19.29 -6.62
CA SER A 403 7.70 -20.52 -5.94
C SER A 403 8.13 -20.28 -4.49
N SER A 404 8.76 -19.15 -4.19
CA SER A 404 9.15 -18.80 -2.82
C SER A 404 7.97 -18.63 -1.86
N MET A 405 6.75 -18.41 -2.37
CA MET A 405 5.53 -18.35 -1.56
C MET A 405 5.20 -19.69 -0.86
N ILE A 406 5.84 -20.79 -1.27
CA ILE A 406 5.74 -22.06 -0.56
C ILE A 406 6.27 -21.93 0.87
N ILE A 407 7.26 -21.06 1.11
CA ILE A 407 7.87 -20.87 2.42
C ILE A 407 6.83 -20.30 3.43
N PRO A 408 6.22 -19.11 3.22
CA PRO A 408 5.22 -18.61 4.14
C PRO A 408 3.99 -19.52 4.20
N THR A 409 3.61 -20.20 3.10
CA THR A 409 2.52 -21.18 3.09
C THR A 409 2.80 -22.33 4.05
N ALA A 410 3.99 -22.94 3.96
CA ALA A 410 4.39 -24.07 4.81
C ALA A 410 4.56 -23.64 6.27
N LEU A 411 5.19 -22.48 6.53
CA LEU A 411 5.34 -21.93 7.87
C LEU A 411 3.98 -21.65 8.51
N TRP A 412 3.03 -21.11 7.76
CA TRP A 412 1.70 -20.85 8.28
C TRP A 412 0.91 -22.15 8.48
N ALA A 413 1.00 -23.12 7.58
CA ALA A 413 0.38 -24.43 7.77
C ALA A 413 0.91 -25.13 9.03
N PHE A 414 2.21 -25.01 9.31
CA PHE A 414 2.80 -25.52 10.53
C PHE A 414 2.34 -24.75 11.77
N ALA A 415 2.36 -23.41 11.71
CA ALA A 415 1.96 -22.54 12.82
C ALA A 415 0.50 -22.76 13.24
N GLN A 416 -0.39 -23.16 12.34
CA GLN A 416 -1.78 -23.49 12.71
C GLN A 416 -1.90 -24.59 13.78
N ARG A 417 -0.85 -25.40 13.97
CA ARG A 417 -0.80 -26.40 15.05
C ARG A 417 -0.81 -25.76 16.44
N LEU A 418 -0.32 -24.52 16.56
CA LEU A 418 -0.34 -23.75 17.81
C LEU A 418 -1.77 -23.52 18.35
N TRP A 419 -2.76 -23.49 17.45
CA TRP A 419 -4.18 -23.33 17.84
C TRP A 419 -4.92 -24.65 18.00
N LYS A 420 -4.39 -25.77 17.50
CA LYS A 420 -5.01 -27.09 17.69
C LYS A 420 -4.77 -27.64 19.10
N GLN A 421 -3.69 -27.25 19.75
CA GLN A 421 -3.36 -27.71 21.10
C GLN A 421 -4.34 -27.19 22.16
N ASP A 422 -4.94 -25.99 21.96
CA ASP A 422 -5.92 -25.44 22.89
C ASP A 422 -7.33 -26.05 22.72
N ALA A 423 -7.60 -26.69 21.59
CA ALA A 423 -8.88 -27.32 21.28
C ALA A 423 -8.95 -28.79 21.77
N SER A 424 -7.88 -29.32 22.35
CA SER A 424 -7.89 -30.63 23.00
C SER A 424 -8.65 -30.51 24.33
N PRO A 425 -9.79 -31.17 24.53
CA PRO A 425 -10.47 -31.12 25.82
C PRO A 425 -9.48 -31.61 26.87
N ALA A 426 -9.31 -30.81 27.94
CA ALA A 426 -8.68 -31.31 29.15
C ALA A 426 -9.29 -32.66 29.44
N SER A 427 -8.48 -33.71 29.35
CA SER A 427 -8.87 -35.07 29.67
C SER A 427 -9.62 -35.02 31.00
N SER A 428 -10.88 -35.37 30.96
CA SER A 428 -11.69 -35.67 32.12
C SER A 428 -10.93 -36.64 33.02
N GLY A 429 -10.10 -36.10 33.88
CA GLY A 429 -9.57 -36.78 35.04
C GLY A 429 -10.54 -36.59 36.18
N ALA A 430 -11.63 -37.32 36.16
CA ALA A 430 -12.40 -37.58 37.32
C ALA A 430 -12.38 -39.11 37.47
N GLY A 431 -11.46 -39.55 38.32
CA GLY A 431 -11.48 -40.83 38.98
C GLY A 431 -11.82 -40.62 40.45
#